data_036b1a54b5677c671fb7a0692ccd27af
#
_entry.id   036b1a54b5677c671fb7a0692ccd27af
#
_cell.length_a   1.000
_cell.length_b   1.000
_cell.length_c   1.000
_cell.angle_alpha   90.00
_cell.angle_beta   90.00
_cell.angle_gamma   90.00
#
_symmetry.space_group_name_H-M   'P 1'
#
loop_
_entity.id
_entity.type
_entity.pdbx_description
1 polymer ?
#
loop_
_entity_poly.entity_id
_entity_poly.type
_entity_poly.pdbx_seq_one_letter_code
_entity_poly.pdbx_strand_id
1 'polypeptide(L)'
;MNALAEYSAAYEKTQPRLDLGVSVGEESLANVSFKEVTNEPIEVSRTLRANDSGAASAVAISASGVGRYYYSTRLTYALQGAQTSAINSGIELSREYSVKRGSDWKLLGGPIEVRQGELVKVDLFLRLSTPRYFVVVNDPIPGGLEPVNRDLKTASAVDASQEGFSGPLNSLWFTYNDWVSFGATFWSFYHKELRHSSARFFSEYLPAGNYHLSYVSQAIAPGEFITLPAHAEEMYDPDVFGDSKGDRLRVTAPQ
;
A
#
# COMPACT_ATOMS: atom_id res chain seq x y z
N MET A 1 -27.98 -3.26 6.61
CA MET A 1 -28.83 -3.98 5.65
C MET A 1 -30.10 -3.19 5.25
N ASN A 2 -30.67 -2.32 6.10
CA ASN A 2 -31.86 -1.54 5.75
C ASN A 2 -31.68 -0.59 4.57
N ALA A 3 -30.53 0.09 4.45
CA ALA A 3 -30.26 1.05 3.37
C ALA A 3 -30.28 0.43 1.97
N LEU A 4 -29.74 -0.77 1.81
CA LEU A 4 -29.78 -1.49 0.53
C LEU A 4 -31.19 -1.95 0.17
N ALA A 5 -31.97 -2.39 1.15
CA ALA A 5 -33.37 -2.78 0.96
C ALA A 5 -34.24 -1.56 0.57
N GLU A 6 -34.03 -0.42 1.21
CA GLU A 6 -34.72 0.84 0.89
C GLU A 6 -34.31 1.36 -0.51
N TYR A 7 -33.02 1.25 -0.86
CA TYR A 7 -32.53 1.61 -2.19
C TYR A 7 -33.19 0.72 -3.28
N SER A 8 -33.17 -0.60 -3.07
CA SER A 8 -33.80 -1.54 -4.01
C SER A 8 -35.29 -1.26 -4.16
N ALA A 9 -36.02 -1.07 -3.07
CA ALA A 9 -37.43 -0.74 -3.09
C ALA A 9 -37.75 0.61 -3.79
N ALA A 10 -36.86 1.58 -3.70
CA ALA A 10 -37.04 2.89 -4.32
C ALA A 10 -36.71 2.89 -5.82
N TYR A 11 -35.64 2.19 -6.22
CA TYR A 11 -35.03 2.35 -7.53
C TYR A 11 -35.05 1.11 -8.44
N GLU A 12 -35.31 -0.11 -7.91
CA GLU A 12 -35.29 -1.37 -8.65
C GLU A 12 -36.70 -1.94 -8.88
N LYS A 13 -37.65 -1.08 -9.18
CA LYS A 13 -39.07 -1.46 -9.37
C LYS A 13 -39.35 -2.14 -10.71
N THR A 14 -38.48 -1.98 -11.66
CA THR A 14 -38.66 -2.50 -13.02
C THR A 14 -37.91 -3.82 -13.15
N GLN A 15 -38.61 -4.88 -13.50
CA GLN A 15 -38.00 -6.16 -13.80
C GLN A 15 -37.04 -6.01 -14.99
N PRO A 16 -35.76 -6.36 -14.84
CA PRO A 16 -34.80 -6.18 -15.92
C PRO A 16 -35.10 -7.09 -17.11
N ARG A 17 -35.01 -6.50 -18.28
CA ARG A 17 -34.96 -7.21 -19.58
C ARG A 17 -33.86 -6.53 -20.37
N LEU A 18 -32.63 -6.97 -20.16
CA LEU A 18 -31.44 -6.33 -20.66
C LEU A 18 -30.57 -7.32 -21.41
N ASP A 19 -30.11 -6.91 -22.57
CA ASP A 19 -29.03 -7.55 -23.28
C ASP A 19 -27.78 -6.71 -23.13
N LEU A 20 -26.73 -7.30 -22.55
CA LEU A 20 -25.45 -6.65 -22.30
C LEU A 20 -24.36 -7.27 -23.15
N GLY A 21 -23.59 -6.43 -23.84
CA GLY A 21 -22.35 -6.82 -24.51
C GLY A 21 -21.15 -6.22 -23.77
N VAL A 22 -20.13 -7.01 -23.49
CA VAL A 22 -18.87 -6.55 -22.89
C VAL A 22 -17.75 -6.78 -23.88
N SER A 23 -16.95 -5.74 -24.14
CA SER A 23 -15.79 -5.82 -25.03
C SER A 23 -14.59 -5.07 -24.46
N VAL A 24 -13.38 -5.48 -24.88
CA VAL A 24 -12.12 -4.78 -24.61
C VAL A 24 -11.45 -4.50 -25.95
N GLY A 25 -11.36 -3.23 -26.30
CA GLY A 25 -10.98 -2.83 -27.65
C GLY A 25 -11.99 -3.37 -28.67
N GLU A 26 -11.51 -4.11 -29.67
CA GLU A 26 -12.33 -4.74 -30.72
C GLU A 26 -12.80 -6.17 -30.35
N GLU A 27 -12.31 -6.72 -29.24
CA GLU A 27 -12.62 -8.10 -28.83
C GLU A 27 -13.88 -8.14 -27.96
N SER A 28 -14.89 -8.89 -28.39
CA SER A 28 -16.09 -9.18 -27.59
C SER A 28 -15.78 -10.28 -26.58
N LEU A 29 -15.97 -9.98 -25.28
CA LEU A 29 -15.73 -10.93 -24.19
C LEU A 29 -16.99 -11.69 -23.79
N ALA A 30 -18.14 -11.02 -23.78
CA ALA A 30 -19.41 -11.67 -23.44
C ALA A 30 -20.59 -10.93 -24.05
N ASN A 31 -21.66 -11.73 -24.31
CA ASN A 31 -23.00 -11.23 -24.58
C ASN A 31 -23.97 -11.99 -23.68
N VAL A 32 -24.71 -11.25 -22.87
CA VAL A 32 -25.53 -11.78 -21.78
C VAL A 32 -26.91 -11.18 -21.81
N SER A 33 -27.95 -12.03 -21.66
CA SER A 33 -29.35 -11.60 -21.58
C SER A 33 -29.89 -11.82 -20.15
N PHE A 34 -30.38 -10.78 -19.53
CA PHE A 34 -31.08 -10.83 -18.25
C PHE A 34 -32.57 -10.69 -18.45
N LYS A 35 -33.34 -11.67 -17.98
CA LYS A 35 -34.80 -11.71 -18.05
C LYS A 35 -35.47 -11.52 -16.70
N GLU A 36 -34.69 -11.59 -15.63
CA GLU A 36 -35.13 -11.49 -14.26
C GLU A 36 -34.01 -10.90 -13.39
N VAL A 37 -34.34 -10.48 -12.17
CA VAL A 37 -33.35 -10.02 -11.19
C VAL A 37 -32.49 -11.20 -10.79
N THR A 38 -31.18 -11.05 -10.92
CA THR A 38 -30.20 -12.03 -10.45
C THR A 38 -29.20 -11.34 -9.53
N ASN A 39 -28.82 -12.04 -8.45
CA ASN A 39 -27.75 -11.64 -7.55
C ASN A 39 -26.43 -12.36 -7.87
N GLU A 40 -26.42 -13.23 -8.86
CA GLU A 40 -25.21 -13.91 -9.30
C GLU A 40 -24.45 -13.01 -10.27
N PRO A 41 -23.21 -12.61 -9.95
CA PRO A 41 -22.39 -11.83 -10.86
C PRO A 41 -21.95 -12.68 -12.05
N ILE A 42 -21.91 -12.06 -13.21
CA ILE A 42 -21.27 -12.65 -14.38
C ILE A 42 -19.87 -12.07 -14.47
N GLU A 43 -18.88 -12.95 -14.31
CA GLU A 43 -17.48 -12.58 -14.38
C GLU A 43 -16.90 -12.96 -15.73
N VAL A 44 -16.23 -12.01 -16.35
CA VAL A 44 -15.45 -12.23 -17.56
C VAL A 44 -14.05 -11.72 -17.34
N SER A 45 -13.05 -12.46 -17.79
CA SER A 45 -11.65 -12.07 -17.65
C SER A 45 -10.92 -12.17 -18.98
N ARG A 46 -9.94 -11.30 -19.16
CA ARG A 46 -9.02 -11.32 -20.29
C ARG A 46 -7.61 -11.15 -19.80
N THR A 47 -6.70 -11.99 -20.25
CA THR A 47 -5.28 -11.81 -20.02
C THR A 47 -4.73 -10.84 -21.07
N LEU A 48 -4.19 -9.70 -20.63
CA LEU A 48 -3.48 -8.76 -21.48
C LEU A 48 -2.11 -9.33 -21.85
N ARG A 49 -1.72 -9.22 -23.11
CA ARG A 49 -0.42 -9.64 -23.61
C ARG A 49 0.54 -8.45 -23.65
N ALA A 50 1.85 -8.72 -23.68
CA ALA A 50 2.86 -7.67 -23.76
C ALA A 50 2.66 -6.73 -24.97
N ASN A 51 2.10 -7.22 -26.08
CA ASN A 51 1.80 -6.42 -27.26
C ASN A 51 0.58 -5.47 -27.08
N ASP A 52 -0.25 -5.72 -26.07
CA ASP A 52 -1.37 -4.86 -25.71
C ASP A 52 -0.89 -3.67 -24.82
N SER A 53 0.36 -3.72 -24.33
CA SER A 53 0.95 -2.67 -23.53
C SER A 53 1.32 -1.46 -24.41
N GLY A 54 0.76 -0.31 -24.07
CA GLY A 54 1.02 0.96 -24.79
C GLY A 54 -0.12 1.44 -25.68
N ALA A 55 -1.12 0.62 -25.96
CA ALA A 55 -2.38 1.04 -26.56
C ALA A 55 -3.46 1.19 -25.47
N ALA A 56 -4.13 2.31 -25.43
CA ALA A 56 -5.31 2.45 -24.58
C ALA A 56 -6.41 1.49 -25.09
N SER A 57 -6.71 0.48 -24.31
CA SER A 57 -7.81 -0.46 -24.60
C SER A 57 -9.03 -0.04 -23.78
N ALA A 58 -10.07 0.43 -24.47
CA ALA A 58 -11.31 0.78 -23.79
C ALA A 58 -12.08 -0.49 -23.39
N VAL A 59 -12.54 -0.54 -22.14
CA VAL A 59 -13.58 -1.47 -21.73
C VAL A 59 -14.92 -0.85 -22.09
N ALA A 60 -15.67 -1.47 -22.98
CA ALA A 60 -16.97 -0.99 -23.38
C ALA A 60 -18.06 -1.96 -22.93
N ILE A 61 -19.11 -1.42 -22.31
CA ILE A 61 -20.31 -2.16 -21.94
C ILE A 61 -21.46 -1.54 -22.74
N SER A 62 -22.02 -2.31 -23.68
CA SER A 62 -23.22 -1.95 -24.41
C SER A 62 -24.44 -2.56 -23.74
N ALA A 63 -25.51 -1.77 -23.60
CA ALA A 63 -26.75 -2.23 -23.00
C ALA A 63 -27.92 -1.89 -23.90
N SER A 64 -28.84 -2.85 -24.09
CA SER A 64 -30.12 -2.62 -24.73
C SER A 64 -31.25 -3.23 -23.89
N GLY A 65 -32.43 -2.60 -23.91
CA GLY A 65 -33.58 -3.04 -23.13
C GLY A 65 -33.92 -2.13 -21.94
N VAL A 66 -34.57 -2.67 -20.93
CA VAL A 66 -35.05 -1.93 -19.74
C VAL A 66 -34.50 -2.56 -18.45
N GLY A 67 -34.17 -1.72 -17.47
CA GLY A 67 -33.68 -2.14 -16.16
C GLY A 67 -32.37 -1.45 -15.77
N ARG A 68 -31.79 -1.90 -14.67
CA ARG A 68 -30.49 -1.44 -14.17
C ARG A 68 -29.52 -2.62 -14.11
N TYR A 69 -28.25 -2.32 -14.35
CA TYR A 69 -27.15 -3.22 -14.12
C TYR A 69 -26.05 -2.50 -13.36
N TYR A 70 -25.30 -3.25 -12.59
CA TYR A 70 -24.14 -2.77 -11.85
C TYR A 70 -22.93 -3.51 -12.38
N TYR A 71 -21.81 -2.82 -12.47
CA TYR A 71 -20.56 -3.42 -12.93
C TYR A 71 -19.39 -2.92 -12.12
N SER A 72 -18.36 -3.73 -12.08
CA SER A 72 -17.03 -3.34 -11.61
C SER A 72 -15.98 -3.89 -12.58
N THR A 73 -14.88 -3.18 -12.71
CA THR A 73 -13.73 -3.64 -13.48
C THR A 73 -12.51 -3.66 -12.60
N ARG A 74 -11.67 -4.70 -12.76
CA ARG A 74 -10.41 -4.83 -12.04
C ARG A 74 -9.29 -5.13 -13.01
N LEU A 75 -8.20 -4.36 -12.92
CA LEU A 75 -6.95 -4.64 -13.62
C LEU A 75 -5.92 -5.15 -12.60
N THR A 76 -5.41 -6.37 -12.82
CA THR A 76 -4.31 -6.93 -12.04
C THR A 76 -3.08 -7.04 -12.92
N TYR A 77 -1.97 -6.46 -12.48
CA TYR A 77 -0.73 -6.47 -13.23
C TYR A 77 0.48 -6.58 -12.29
N ALA A 78 1.59 -7.07 -12.81
CA ALA A 78 2.87 -7.09 -12.12
C ALA A 78 3.84 -6.16 -12.83
N LEU A 79 4.50 -5.30 -12.08
CA LEU A 79 5.55 -4.43 -12.61
C LEU A 79 6.82 -5.24 -12.86
N GLN A 80 7.51 -4.96 -13.98
CA GLN A 80 8.86 -5.47 -14.21
C GLN A 80 9.87 -4.56 -13.49
N GLY A 81 10.49 -5.10 -12.43
CA GLY A 81 11.49 -4.38 -11.65
C GLY A 81 10.92 -3.60 -10.45
N ALA A 82 11.78 -2.82 -9.81
CA ALA A 82 11.37 -1.99 -8.69
C ALA A 82 10.60 -0.76 -9.20
N GLN A 83 9.48 -0.46 -8.55
CA GLN A 83 8.76 0.79 -8.78
C GLN A 83 9.64 1.97 -8.36
N THR A 84 10.05 2.79 -9.31
CA THR A 84 10.99 3.89 -9.06
C THR A 84 10.31 5.20 -8.66
N SER A 85 9.00 5.30 -8.85
CA SER A 85 8.21 6.49 -8.53
C SER A 85 7.16 6.19 -7.48
N ALA A 86 6.94 7.11 -6.55
CA ALA A 86 5.83 7.06 -5.63
C ALA A 86 4.51 7.34 -6.36
N ILE A 87 3.42 6.78 -5.84
CA ILE A 87 2.06 7.04 -6.31
C ILE A 87 1.29 7.74 -5.20
N ASN A 88 0.52 8.77 -5.54
CA ASN A 88 -0.34 9.47 -4.61
C ASN A 88 -1.75 9.56 -5.20
N SER A 89 -2.67 8.77 -4.64
CA SER A 89 -4.10 8.82 -4.92
C SER A 89 -4.86 9.22 -3.64
N GLY A 90 -4.47 10.34 -3.03
CA GLY A 90 -5.08 10.88 -1.82
C GLY A 90 -4.30 10.62 -0.53
N ILE A 91 -3.28 9.77 -0.57
CA ILE A 91 -2.31 9.54 0.51
C ILE A 91 -0.90 9.68 -0.06
N GLU A 92 -0.11 10.61 0.46
CA GLU A 92 1.31 10.71 0.12
C GLU A 92 2.11 9.85 1.09
N LEU A 93 2.89 8.91 0.55
CA LEU A 93 3.69 7.98 1.35
C LEU A 93 5.15 8.01 0.90
N SER A 94 6.04 8.17 1.86
CA SER A 94 7.49 8.12 1.65
C SER A 94 8.15 7.19 2.65
N ARG A 95 9.29 6.60 2.28
CA ARG A 95 10.06 5.68 3.11
C ARG A 95 11.54 6.02 3.08
N GLU A 96 12.15 6.02 4.27
CA GLU A 96 13.60 6.19 4.46
C GLU A 96 14.17 5.01 5.24
N TYR A 97 15.45 4.72 5.01
CA TYR A 97 16.20 3.70 5.72
C TYR A 97 17.40 4.31 6.41
N SER A 98 17.62 3.94 7.67
CA SER A 98 18.79 4.34 8.44
C SER A 98 19.48 3.10 9.04
N VAL A 99 20.79 3.11 9.11
CA VAL A 99 21.59 2.04 9.71
C VAL A 99 22.18 2.50 11.04
N LYS A 100 22.17 1.63 12.05
CA LYS A 100 22.77 1.92 13.35
C LYS A 100 24.30 1.77 13.28
N ARG A 101 25.01 2.86 13.58
CA ARG A 101 26.48 2.86 13.67
C ARG A 101 26.94 3.54 14.96
N GLY A 102 27.42 2.75 15.90
CA GLY A 102 27.66 3.23 17.26
C GLY A 102 26.35 3.59 17.95
N SER A 103 26.25 4.82 18.46
CA SER A 103 25.03 5.36 19.09
C SER A 103 23.99 5.89 18.10
N ASP A 104 24.41 6.18 16.86
CA ASP A 104 23.65 7.00 15.93
C ASP A 104 22.97 6.20 14.81
N TRP A 105 21.82 6.67 14.36
CA TRP A 105 21.16 6.23 13.15
C TRP A 105 21.61 7.10 11.97
N LYS A 106 22.27 6.49 10.99
CA LYS A 106 22.73 7.17 9.78
C LYS A 106 21.80 6.89 8.63
N LEU A 107 21.22 7.94 8.05
CA LEU A 107 20.37 7.84 6.86
C LEU A 107 21.15 7.23 5.70
N LEU A 108 20.53 6.28 5.01
CA LEU A 108 21.05 5.64 3.81
C LEU A 108 20.43 6.29 2.58
N GLY A 109 21.28 6.59 1.59
CA GLY A 109 20.83 6.93 0.23
C GLY A 109 20.54 5.67 -0.57
N GLY A 110 19.87 5.80 -1.70
CA GLY A 110 19.73 4.67 -2.63
C GLY A 110 20.96 4.51 -3.54
N PRO A 111 21.39 3.27 -3.84
CA PRO A 111 20.89 2.00 -3.32
C PRO A 111 21.24 1.78 -1.85
N ILE A 112 20.37 1.03 -1.15
CA ILE A 112 20.52 0.79 0.28
C ILE A 112 21.58 -0.30 0.49
N GLU A 113 22.70 0.04 1.16
CA GLU A 113 23.78 -0.90 1.44
C GLU A 113 24.01 -1.07 2.94
N VAL A 114 23.92 -2.30 3.43
CA VAL A 114 24.12 -2.67 4.83
C VAL A 114 24.95 -3.95 4.92
N ARG A 115 25.51 -4.22 6.11
CA ARG A 115 26.23 -5.45 6.41
C ARG A 115 25.33 -6.40 7.18
N GLN A 116 25.55 -7.69 6.99
CA GLN A 116 24.89 -8.70 7.80
C GLN A 116 25.14 -8.45 9.30
N GLY A 117 24.09 -8.50 10.11
CA GLY A 117 24.10 -8.22 11.54
C GLY A 117 23.78 -6.75 11.89
N GLU A 118 23.89 -5.81 10.95
CA GLU A 118 23.54 -4.41 11.22
C GLU A 118 22.02 -4.25 11.44
N LEU A 119 21.68 -3.30 12.33
CA LEU A 119 20.30 -2.89 12.55
C LEU A 119 19.92 -1.78 11.56
N VAL A 120 18.77 -1.94 10.95
CA VAL A 120 18.19 -1.03 9.97
C VAL A 120 16.87 -0.50 10.52
N LYS A 121 16.77 0.81 10.69
CA LYS A 121 15.51 1.48 11.00
C LYS A 121 14.82 1.87 9.71
N VAL A 122 13.54 1.59 9.63
CA VAL A 122 12.66 1.99 8.54
C VAL A 122 11.72 3.05 9.07
N ASP A 123 11.73 4.20 8.44
CA ASP A 123 10.87 5.34 8.74
C ASP A 123 9.88 5.54 7.58
N LEU A 124 8.59 5.58 7.90
CA LEU A 124 7.49 5.82 6.97
C LEU A 124 6.85 7.16 7.29
N PHE A 125 6.70 8.00 6.28
CA PHE A 125 6.14 9.33 6.41
C PHE A 125 4.88 9.44 5.56
N LEU A 126 3.74 9.71 6.23
CA LEU A 126 2.46 9.90 5.58
C LEU A 126 2.07 11.37 5.63
N ARG A 127 1.54 11.89 4.53
CA ARG A 127 0.93 13.19 4.46
C ARG A 127 -0.49 13.08 3.92
N LEU A 128 -1.45 13.59 4.70
CA LEU A 128 -2.86 13.59 4.38
C LEU A 128 -3.35 15.01 4.19
N SER A 129 -3.87 15.35 3.02
CA SER A 129 -4.46 16.66 2.74
C SER A 129 -5.88 16.81 3.30
N THR A 130 -6.56 15.69 3.51
CA THR A 130 -7.92 15.60 4.07
C THR A 130 -7.99 14.46 5.08
N PRO A 131 -8.95 14.47 6.02
CA PRO A 131 -9.15 13.37 6.95
C PRO A 131 -9.38 12.05 6.22
N ARG A 132 -8.88 10.94 6.82
CA ARG A 132 -8.98 9.57 6.29
C ARG A 132 -9.53 8.63 7.34
N TYR A 133 -10.23 7.59 6.89
CA TYR A 133 -10.89 6.62 7.75
C TYR A 133 -10.44 5.20 7.43
N PHE A 134 -10.25 4.39 8.46
CA PHE A 134 -9.85 2.98 8.35
C PHE A 134 -8.63 2.78 7.47
N VAL A 135 -7.56 3.52 7.80
CA VAL A 135 -6.30 3.48 7.05
C VAL A 135 -5.46 2.31 7.51
N VAL A 136 -4.93 1.56 6.54
CA VAL A 136 -3.85 0.59 6.74
C VAL A 136 -2.61 1.05 6.01
N VAL A 137 -1.48 0.96 6.68
CA VAL A 137 -0.15 1.11 6.07
C VAL A 137 0.55 -0.24 6.13
N ASN A 138 0.92 -0.77 4.98
CA ASN A 138 1.60 -2.05 4.84
C ASN A 138 2.95 -1.84 4.17
N ASP A 139 4.04 -2.16 4.88
CA ASP A 139 5.40 -2.09 4.35
C ASP A 139 5.96 -3.51 4.19
N PRO A 140 6.12 -4.00 2.95
CA PRO A 140 6.76 -5.27 2.68
C PRO A 140 8.24 -5.23 3.07
N ILE A 141 8.67 -6.15 3.93
CA ILE A 141 10.05 -6.26 4.38
C ILE A 141 10.84 -7.09 3.36
N PRO A 142 11.95 -6.55 2.82
CA PRO A 142 12.77 -7.29 1.86
C PRO A 142 13.43 -8.51 2.51
N GLY A 143 13.61 -9.59 1.74
CA GLY A 143 14.05 -10.90 2.25
C GLY A 143 15.41 -10.93 2.95
N GLY A 144 16.25 -9.90 2.79
CA GLY A 144 17.52 -9.76 3.52
C GLY A 144 17.38 -9.18 4.94
N LEU A 145 16.18 -8.71 5.31
CA LEU A 145 15.89 -8.10 6.61
C LEU A 145 14.88 -8.95 7.39
N GLU A 146 15.02 -8.93 8.70
CA GLU A 146 14.06 -9.50 9.65
C GLU A 146 13.68 -8.46 10.70
N PRO A 147 12.37 -8.24 10.97
CA PRO A 147 11.94 -7.24 11.95
C PRO A 147 12.34 -7.64 13.36
N VAL A 148 12.85 -6.68 14.12
CA VAL A 148 13.16 -6.85 15.54
C VAL A 148 11.90 -6.56 16.35
N ASN A 149 11.27 -7.61 16.86
CA ASN A 149 10.11 -7.47 17.74
C ASN A 149 10.58 -7.12 19.16
N ARG A 150 10.34 -5.89 19.57
CA ARG A 150 10.71 -5.38 20.91
C ARG A 150 9.94 -6.03 22.06
N ASP A 151 8.79 -6.64 21.78
CA ASP A 151 7.95 -7.30 22.78
C ASP A 151 8.46 -8.69 23.14
N LEU A 152 9.42 -9.24 22.36
CA LEU A 152 10.08 -10.47 22.68
C LEU A 152 11.13 -10.25 23.76
N LYS A 153 11.11 -11.07 24.83
CA LYS A 153 12.09 -11.03 25.94
C LYS A 153 13.55 -11.23 25.49
N THR A 154 13.76 -11.75 24.30
CA THR A 154 15.07 -11.97 23.68
C THR A 154 15.58 -10.76 22.88
N ALA A 155 14.73 -9.77 22.60
CA ALA A 155 15.16 -8.56 21.92
C ALA A 155 15.87 -7.63 22.90
N SER A 156 17.07 -7.15 22.52
CA SER A 156 17.78 -6.13 23.30
C SER A 156 17.03 -4.81 23.24
N ALA A 157 16.66 -4.25 24.39
CA ALA A 157 16.01 -2.93 24.46
C ALA A 157 16.91 -1.82 23.92
N VAL A 158 18.24 -1.99 24.02
CA VAL A 158 19.25 -1.05 23.49
C VAL A 158 19.27 -1.12 21.96
N ASP A 159 19.17 -2.32 21.38
CA ASP A 159 19.21 -2.52 19.94
C ASP A 159 17.95 -1.95 19.26
N ALA A 160 16.84 -1.92 19.98
CA ALA A 160 15.59 -1.39 19.47
C ALA A 160 15.36 0.11 19.77
N SER A 161 16.31 0.81 20.43
CA SER A 161 16.20 2.23 20.70
C SER A 161 16.25 3.06 19.40
N GLN A 162 15.43 4.09 19.33
CA GLN A 162 15.36 4.99 18.17
C GLN A 162 16.06 6.34 18.43
N GLU A 163 16.81 6.43 19.50
CA GLU A 163 17.53 7.64 19.87
C GLU A 163 18.75 7.87 18.97
N GLY A 164 19.12 9.12 18.76
CA GLY A 164 20.35 9.49 18.07
C GLY A 164 20.30 9.45 16.54
N PHE A 165 19.23 9.95 15.91
CA PHE A 165 19.21 10.09 14.43
C PHE A 165 20.29 11.06 13.94
N SER A 166 21.07 10.65 12.96
CA SER A 166 22.07 11.46 12.26
C SER A 166 21.88 11.35 10.75
N GLY A 167 21.40 12.40 10.15
CA GLY A 167 21.15 12.50 8.71
C GLY A 167 21.21 13.94 8.22
N PRO A 168 21.13 14.17 6.89
CA PRO A 168 21.11 15.52 6.35
C PRO A 168 19.86 16.27 6.82
N LEU A 169 20.01 17.59 7.06
CA LEU A 169 18.93 18.47 7.56
C LEU A 169 17.70 18.53 6.64
N ASN A 170 17.84 18.16 5.37
CA ASN A 170 16.75 18.06 4.40
C ASN A 170 16.09 16.67 4.34
N SER A 171 16.44 15.75 5.25
CA SER A 171 15.73 14.47 5.31
C SER A 171 14.29 14.67 5.78
N LEU A 172 13.41 13.76 5.38
CA LEU A 172 12.02 13.75 5.82
C LEU A 172 11.90 13.65 7.33
N TRP A 173 12.87 12.96 7.98
CA TRP A 173 12.90 12.83 9.42
C TRP A 173 12.87 14.18 10.13
N PHE A 174 13.69 15.16 9.71
CA PHE A 174 13.68 16.51 10.28
C PHE A 174 12.40 17.28 9.95
N THR A 175 11.88 17.12 8.72
CA THR A 175 10.65 17.79 8.29
C THR A 175 9.43 17.31 9.10
N TYR A 176 9.39 16.03 9.46
CA TYR A 176 8.26 15.42 10.16
C TYR A 176 8.46 15.34 11.69
N ASN A 177 9.69 15.49 12.17
CA ASN A 177 9.99 15.38 13.61
C ASN A 177 9.32 16.46 14.45
N ASP A 178 9.19 17.68 13.95
CA ASP A 178 8.51 18.77 14.64
C ASP A 178 7.02 18.45 14.89
N TRP A 179 6.43 17.59 14.05
CA TRP A 179 5.04 17.16 14.16
C TRP A 179 4.87 15.96 15.11
N VAL A 180 5.88 15.12 15.26
CA VAL A 180 5.90 14.03 16.24
C VAL A 180 5.84 14.61 17.66
N SER A 181 6.43 15.78 17.88
CA SER A 181 6.40 16.50 19.16
C SER A 181 4.98 16.91 19.58
N PHE A 182 4.02 16.97 18.67
CA PHE A 182 2.61 17.25 18.95
C PHE A 182 1.78 16.01 19.35
N GLY A 183 2.38 14.84 19.53
CA GLY A 183 1.71 13.67 20.11
C GLY A 183 0.70 12.98 19.23
N ALA A 184 0.57 13.36 17.95
CA ALA A 184 -0.43 12.80 17.05
C ALA A 184 -0.16 11.33 16.67
N THR A 185 1.08 10.89 16.67
CA THR A 185 1.46 9.59 16.08
C THR A 185 1.12 8.40 16.98
N PHE A 186 1.27 8.51 18.29
CA PHE A 186 1.06 7.38 19.20
C PHE A 186 -0.42 7.01 19.37
N TRP A 187 -1.32 7.99 19.34
CA TRP A 187 -2.76 7.78 19.49
C TRP A 187 -3.47 7.50 18.17
N SER A 188 -2.84 7.86 17.04
CA SER A 188 -3.46 7.75 15.72
C SER A 188 -3.37 6.35 15.14
N PHE A 189 -2.27 5.62 15.39
CA PHE A 189 -2.09 4.23 14.96
C PHE A 189 -2.11 3.31 16.18
N TYR A 190 -3.30 2.87 16.56
CA TYR A 190 -3.54 2.10 17.77
C TYR A 190 -3.09 0.63 17.68
N HIS A 191 -2.89 0.11 16.46
CA HIS A 191 -2.49 -1.27 16.26
C HIS A 191 -1.33 -1.36 15.28
N LYS A 192 -0.33 -2.17 15.65
CA LYS A 192 0.86 -2.46 14.86
C LYS A 192 1.07 -3.97 14.81
N GLU A 193 1.26 -4.50 13.61
CA GLU A 193 1.67 -5.88 13.40
C GLU A 193 3.06 -5.92 12.76
N LEU A 194 4.01 -6.60 13.41
CA LEU A 194 5.30 -6.94 12.82
C LEU A 194 5.32 -8.42 12.51
N ARG A 195 5.30 -8.73 11.23
CA ARG A 195 5.44 -10.10 10.70
C ARG A 195 6.79 -10.22 10.00
N HIS A 196 7.28 -11.43 9.78
CA HIS A 196 8.58 -11.61 9.12
C HIS A 196 8.63 -10.99 7.71
N SER A 197 7.51 -10.87 7.02
CA SER A 197 7.41 -10.36 5.63
C SER A 197 6.82 -8.96 5.51
N SER A 198 6.26 -8.38 6.59
CA SER A 198 5.65 -7.05 6.52
C SER A 198 5.51 -6.39 7.89
N ALA A 199 5.60 -5.06 7.91
CA ALA A 199 5.15 -4.22 8.99
C ALA A 199 3.83 -3.57 8.61
N ARG A 200 2.81 -3.66 9.49
CA ARG A 200 1.48 -3.10 9.26
C ARG A 200 1.07 -2.20 10.40
N PHE A 201 0.42 -1.10 10.05
CA PHE A 201 -0.08 -0.11 11.00
C PHE A 201 -1.52 0.22 10.65
N PHE A 202 -2.39 0.32 11.66
CA PHE A 202 -3.82 0.50 11.48
C PHE A 202 -4.32 1.71 12.25
N SER A 203 -5.22 2.46 11.61
CA SER A 203 -5.91 3.58 12.21
C SER A 203 -7.36 3.65 11.76
N GLU A 204 -8.29 3.90 12.70
CA GLU A 204 -9.70 4.10 12.37
C GLU A 204 -9.96 5.49 11.81
N TYR A 205 -9.23 6.49 12.30
CA TYR A 205 -9.40 7.88 11.88
C TYR A 205 -8.08 8.65 11.98
N LEU A 206 -7.73 9.30 10.89
CA LEU A 206 -6.59 10.20 10.78
C LEU A 206 -7.06 11.58 10.31
N PRO A 207 -6.94 12.64 11.11
CA PRO A 207 -7.08 14.01 10.64
C PRO A 207 -6.13 14.33 9.48
N ALA A 208 -6.40 15.39 8.73
CA ALA A 208 -5.41 15.94 7.81
C ALA A 208 -4.14 16.32 8.58
N GLY A 209 -2.97 15.94 8.06
CA GLY A 209 -1.70 16.18 8.75
C GLY A 209 -0.57 15.28 8.26
N ASN A 210 0.54 15.34 8.99
CA ASN A 210 1.73 14.53 8.75
C ASN A 210 1.88 13.48 9.85
N TYR A 211 2.26 12.27 9.47
CA TYR A 211 2.40 11.14 10.38
C TYR A 211 3.72 10.43 10.12
N HIS A 212 4.37 10.02 11.19
CA HIS A 212 5.63 9.28 11.15
C HIS A 212 5.46 7.95 11.87
N LEU A 213 5.74 6.85 11.16
CA LEU A 213 5.76 5.49 11.67
C LEU A 213 7.15 4.91 11.52
N SER A 214 7.55 4.06 12.43
CA SER A 214 8.87 3.44 12.33
C SER A 214 8.92 2.04 12.92
N TYR A 215 9.85 1.25 12.41
CA TYR A 215 10.22 -0.04 12.96
C TYR A 215 11.70 -0.33 12.71
N VAL A 216 12.23 -1.30 13.45
CA VAL A 216 13.63 -1.74 13.31
C VAL A 216 13.65 -3.16 12.76
N SER A 217 14.56 -3.40 11.83
CA SER A 217 14.89 -4.73 11.30
C SER A 217 16.37 -5.00 11.44
N GLN A 218 16.77 -6.26 11.39
CA GLN A 218 18.17 -6.68 11.32
C GLN A 218 18.47 -7.26 9.95
N ALA A 219 19.64 -6.94 9.39
CA ALA A 219 20.12 -7.55 8.16
C ALA A 219 20.60 -8.97 8.48
N ILE A 220 19.92 -9.98 7.95
CA ILE A 220 20.15 -11.40 8.31
C ILE A 220 20.81 -12.21 7.21
N ALA A 221 20.55 -11.92 5.94
CA ALA A 221 21.01 -12.72 4.82
C ALA A 221 21.74 -11.86 3.78
N PRO A 222 23.00 -12.20 3.43
CA PRO A 222 23.72 -11.55 2.35
C PRO A 222 23.02 -11.78 1.01
N GLY A 223 23.01 -10.74 0.14
CA GLY A 223 22.38 -10.83 -1.17
C GLY A 223 21.90 -9.46 -1.67
N GLU A 224 21.29 -9.50 -2.85
CA GLU A 224 20.61 -8.35 -3.44
C GLU A 224 19.10 -8.60 -3.44
N PHE A 225 18.35 -7.65 -2.93
CA PHE A 225 16.91 -7.76 -2.74
C PHE A 225 16.22 -6.53 -3.32
N ILE A 226 15.03 -6.71 -3.86
CA ILE A 226 14.15 -5.62 -4.24
C ILE A 226 13.34 -5.22 -3.01
N THR A 227 13.31 -3.92 -2.69
CA THR A 227 12.39 -3.38 -1.72
C THR A 227 11.10 -2.97 -2.45
N LEU A 228 10.03 -3.71 -2.22
CA LEU A 228 8.73 -3.36 -2.76
C LEU A 228 8.26 -2.03 -2.14
N PRO A 229 7.41 -1.25 -2.83
CA PRO A 229 6.81 -0.07 -2.25
C PRO A 229 6.07 -0.37 -0.94
N ALA A 230 6.16 0.53 0.03
CA ALA A 230 5.19 0.58 1.10
C ALA A 230 3.87 1.11 0.52
N HIS A 231 2.76 0.56 0.97
CA HIS A 231 1.41 0.87 0.51
C HIS A 231 0.55 1.36 1.68
N ALA A 232 -0.19 2.43 1.47
CA ALA A 232 -1.19 2.93 2.40
C ALA A 232 -2.53 3.08 1.68
N GLU A 233 -3.63 2.62 2.29
CA GLU A 233 -4.97 2.70 1.69
C GLU A 233 -6.06 2.90 2.75
N GLU A 234 -7.20 3.43 2.33
CA GLU A 234 -8.45 3.30 3.08
C GLU A 234 -9.05 1.92 2.80
N MET A 235 -9.19 1.06 3.82
CA MET A 235 -9.62 -0.35 3.66
C MET A 235 -11.00 -0.51 3.01
N TYR A 236 -11.85 0.50 3.10
CA TYR A 236 -13.21 0.49 2.53
C TYR A 236 -13.37 1.39 1.30
N ASP A 237 -12.32 2.13 0.92
CA ASP A 237 -12.25 2.93 -0.29
C ASP A 237 -10.87 2.75 -0.95
N PRO A 238 -10.63 1.63 -1.66
CA PRO A 238 -9.32 1.29 -2.21
C PRO A 238 -8.87 2.20 -3.36
N ASP A 239 -9.71 3.12 -3.82
CA ASP A 239 -9.32 4.16 -4.78
C ASP A 239 -8.50 5.28 -4.11
N VAL A 240 -8.55 5.35 -2.76
CA VAL A 240 -7.75 6.26 -1.94
C VAL A 240 -6.55 5.51 -1.39
N PHE A 241 -5.38 5.72 -2.00
CA PHE A 241 -4.15 5.04 -1.61
C PHE A 241 -2.90 5.88 -1.89
N GLY A 242 -1.78 5.38 -1.43
CA GLY A 242 -0.45 5.91 -1.74
C GLY A 242 0.61 4.83 -1.67
N ASP A 243 1.54 4.87 -2.61
CA ASP A 243 2.71 4.00 -2.64
C ASP A 243 3.99 4.80 -2.49
N SER A 244 4.91 4.33 -1.66
CA SER A 244 6.28 4.83 -1.68
C SER A 244 7.01 4.35 -2.93
N LYS A 245 8.15 4.95 -3.24
CA LYS A 245 9.03 4.34 -4.25
C LYS A 245 9.63 3.03 -3.70
N GLY A 246 9.82 2.06 -4.58
CA GLY A 246 10.66 0.90 -4.32
C GLY A 246 12.15 1.24 -4.52
N ASP A 247 13.04 0.39 -4.02
CA ASP A 247 14.48 0.55 -4.12
C ASP A 247 15.18 -0.84 -4.20
N ARG A 248 16.49 -0.85 -4.12
CA ARG A 248 17.30 -2.07 -4.01
C ARG A 248 18.05 -2.06 -2.70
N LEU A 249 18.02 -3.20 -2.02
CA LEU A 249 18.78 -3.46 -0.82
C LEU A 249 19.91 -4.44 -1.14
N ARG A 250 21.11 -4.10 -0.76
CA ARG A 250 22.27 -4.99 -0.79
C ARG A 250 22.75 -5.25 0.63
N VAL A 251 22.76 -6.52 1.01
CA VAL A 251 23.33 -6.97 2.26
C VAL A 251 24.67 -7.65 1.96
N THR A 252 25.74 -7.12 2.52
CA THR A 252 27.08 -7.71 2.38
C THR A 252 27.39 -8.65 3.53
N ALA A 253 28.20 -9.68 3.27
CA ALA A 253 28.70 -10.57 4.32
C ALA A 253 29.49 -9.78 5.40
N PRO A 254 29.55 -10.26 6.64
CA PRO A 254 30.42 -9.67 7.66
C PRO A 254 31.88 -9.77 7.22
N GLN A 255 32.65 -8.72 7.53
CA GLN A 255 34.11 -8.75 7.32
C GLN A 255 34.80 -9.51 8.43
#